data_596705c343b38e89c12a19cb1d3a014c
#
_entry.id   596705c343b38e89c12a19cb1d3a014c
#
_cell.length_a   1.000
_cell.length_b   1.000
_cell.length_c   1.000
_cell.angle_alpha   90.00
_cell.angle_beta   90.00
_cell.angle_gamma   90.00
#
_symmetry.space_group_name_H-M   'P 1'
#
loop_
_entity.id
_entity.type
_entity.pdbx_description
1 polymer ?
#
loop_
_entity_poly.entity_id
_entity_poly.type
_entity_poly.pdbx_seq_one_letter_code
_entity_poly.pdbx_strand_id
1 'polypeptide(L)'
;MKRIVTLILAAGLILGATSAAQAVDFKVSGLWQHRVSFADRNFEKHNGDDKLRAASRLRTQIDVIASESLKGVMFFEIGHQNWGKAAEGAALGTDGKEIKVRYSYVDWIIPQTDAKVRMGLQPYVQPTFTGIGSPILDADGAGITISNQFTENVSASLFWLRAENDNDPEMTKHDAHDAMDFIGVTVPMTFDGVKVTPWGMGGIIGHDS
;
A
#
# COMPACT_ATOMS: atom_id res chain seq x y z
N MET A 1 -6.88 -27.35 -12.72
CA MET A 1 -6.94 -26.73 -11.39
C MET A 1 -6.94 -25.18 -11.43
N LYS A 2 -6.09 -24.52 -12.23
CA LYS A 2 -6.04 -23.04 -12.31
C LYS A 2 -7.39 -22.39 -12.67
N ARG A 3 -8.15 -22.94 -13.59
CA ARG A 3 -9.46 -22.40 -14.03
C ARG A 3 -10.57 -22.51 -12.98
N ILE A 4 -10.48 -23.48 -12.07
CA ILE A 4 -11.47 -23.70 -11.02
C ILE A 4 -11.31 -22.67 -9.91
N VAL A 5 -10.07 -22.32 -9.54
CA VAL A 5 -9.78 -21.30 -8.50
C VAL A 5 -10.24 -19.92 -8.97
N THR A 6 -10.02 -19.57 -10.25
CA THR A 6 -10.49 -18.30 -10.82
C THR A 6 -12.02 -18.22 -10.86
N LEU A 7 -12.71 -19.33 -11.17
CA LEU A 7 -14.17 -19.40 -11.16
C LEU A 7 -14.76 -19.30 -9.76
N ILE A 8 -14.12 -19.88 -8.75
CA ILE A 8 -14.58 -19.80 -7.34
C ILE A 8 -14.40 -18.37 -6.80
N LEU A 9 -13.29 -17.71 -7.11
CA LEU A 9 -13.07 -16.30 -6.74
C LEU A 9 -14.06 -15.37 -7.45
N ALA A 10 -14.30 -15.56 -8.74
CA ALA A 10 -15.28 -14.77 -9.50
C ALA A 10 -16.71 -15.02 -9.01
N ALA A 11 -17.08 -16.26 -8.72
CA ALA A 11 -18.39 -16.62 -8.19
C ALA A 11 -18.61 -16.06 -6.77
N GLY A 12 -17.58 -16.06 -5.91
CA GLY A 12 -17.63 -15.46 -4.59
C GLY A 12 -17.87 -13.94 -4.62
N LEU A 13 -17.25 -13.25 -5.56
CA LEU A 13 -17.47 -11.81 -5.79
C LEU A 13 -18.89 -11.50 -6.31
N ILE A 14 -19.42 -12.35 -7.20
CA ILE A 14 -20.76 -12.16 -7.79
C ILE A 14 -21.86 -12.52 -6.77
N LEU A 15 -21.70 -13.55 -5.97
CA LEU A 15 -22.68 -13.95 -4.95
C LEU A 15 -22.72 -12.99 -3.75
N GLY A 16 -21.60 -12.32 -3.46
CA GLY A 16 -21.55 -11.25 -2.46
C GLY A 16 -22.29 -9.96 -2.88
N ALA A 17 -22.49 -9.76 -4.18
CA ALA A 17 -23.11 -8.57 -4.73
C ALA A 17 -24.64 -8.66 -4.90
N THR A 18 -25.28 -9.81 -4.68
CA THR A 18 -26.70 -10.03 -4.97
C THR A 18 -27.67 -9.79 -3.80
N SER A 19 -27.17 -9.40 -2.62
CA SER A 19 -28.04 -9.11 -1.50
C SER A 19 -28.28 -7.60 -1.37
N ALA A 20 -29.46 -7.17 -1.76
CA ALA A 20 -30.04 -5.83 -1.64
C ALA A 20 -29.23 -4.73 -2.36
N ALA A 21 -29.88 -3.94 -3.19
CA ALA A 21 -29.35 -2.70 -3.75
C ALA A 21 -29.06 -1.69 -2.62
N GLN A 22 -28.05 -1.93 -1.81
CA GLN A 22 -27.50 -0.92 -0.93
C GLN A 22 -26.77 0.09 -1.82
N ALA A 23 -27.11 1.34 -1.65
CA ALA A 23 -26.38 2.41 -2.30
C ALA A 23 -24.91 2.28 -1.90
N VAL A 24 -24.03 2.23 -2.90
CA VAL A 24 -22.58 2.25 -2.66
C VAL A 24 -22.25 3.57 -1.97
N ASP A 25 -21.63 3.49 -0.80
CA ASP A 25 -21.18 4.68 -0.06
C ASP A 25 -19.74 5.04 -0.44
N PHE A 26 -19.48 6.34 -0.57
CA PHE A 26 -18.17 6.87 -0.88
C PHE A 26 -17.67 7.73 0.27
N LYS A 27 -16.53 7.37 0.82
CA LYS A 27 -15.84 8.21 1.81
C LYS A 27 -14.55 8.75 1.22
N VAL A 28 -14.39 10.07 1.29
CA VAL A 28 -13.18 10.74 0.82
C VAL A 28 -12.48 11.34 2.02
N SER A 29 -11.20 11.04 2.15
CA SER A 29 -10.32 11.61 3.17
C SER A 29 -8.98 11.98 2.54
N GLY A 30 -8.23 12.85 3.20
CA GLY A 30 -6.94 13.23 2.64
C GLY A 30 -6.17 14.22 3.48
N LEU A 31 -4.99 14.55 2.97
CA LEU A 31 -4.06 15.48 3.59
C LEU A 31 -3.54 16.44 2.53
N TRP A 32 -3.80 17.72 2.72
CA TRP A 32 -3.09 18.80 2.02
C TRP A 32 -1.95 19.30 2.89
N GLN A 33 -0.75 19.20 2.38
CA GLN A 33 0.44 19.66 3.06
C GLN A 33 1.13 20.74 2.23
N HIS A 34 1.31 21.90 2.85
CA HIS A 34 2.13 22.98 2.33
C HIS A 34 3.28 23.20 3.31
N ARG A 35 4.48 23.26 2.78
CA ARG A 35 5.69 23.50 3.57
C ARG A 35 6.45 24.67 2.96
N VAL A 36 6.74 25.67 3.80
CA VAL A 36 7.67 26.73 3.49
C VAL A 36 8.80 26.65 4.49
N SER A 37 10.02 26.60 4.04
CA SER A 37 11.21 26.52 4.89
C SER A 37 12.29 27.47 4.35
N PHE A 38 12.91 28.17 5.28
CA PHE A 38 14.11 28.94 5.02
C PHE A 38 15.28 28.26 5.70
N ALA A 39 16.38 28.06 5.01
CA ALA A 39 17.59 27.45 5.54
C ALA A 39 18.77 28.35 5.22
N ASP A 40 19.38 28.89 6.28
CA ASP A 40 20.70 29.50 6.25
C ASP A 40 21.75 28.38 6.42
N ARG A 41 22.61 28.20 5.43
CA ARG A 41 23.68 27.18 5.45
C ARG A 41 25.05 27.72 5.82
N ASN A 42 25.12 28.85 6.49
CA ASN A 42 26.39 29.46 6.94
C ASN A 42 27.21 28.61 7.93
N PHE A 43 26.67 27.49 8.44
CA PHE A 43 27.40 26.58 9.32
C PHE A 43 28.41 25.66 8.61
N GLU A 44 28.31 25.50 7.31
CA GLU A 44 29.30 24.77 6.50
C GLU A 44 29.90 25.74 5.47
N LYS A 45 31.22 25.87 5.44
CA LYS A 45 32.01 26.69 4.51
C LYS A 45 31.90 26.24 3.04
N HIS A 46 30.72 25.87 2.59
CA HIS A 46 30.42 25.59 1.20
C HIS A 46 29.40 26.61 0.74
N ASN A 47 29.72 27.41 -0.28
CA ASN A 47 28.90 28.35 -1.04
C ASN A 47 27.37 28.13 -0.86
N GLY A 48 26.89 28.35 0.34
CA GLY A 48 25.53 28.07 0.74
C GLY A 48 24.69 29.29 0.50
N ASP A 49 24.02 29.36 -0.63
CA ASP A 49 22.96 30.30 -0.80
C ASP A 49 21.85 30.01 0.20
N ASP A 50 21.38 31.03 0.91
CA ASP A 50 20.15 30.99 1.67
C ASP A 50 19.03 30.49 0.78
N LYS A 51 18.34 29.43 1.17
CA LYS A 51 17.33 28.80 0.32
C LYS A 51 15.97 28.88 0.96
N LEU A 52 15.15 29.77 0.43
CA LEU A 52 13.71 29.67 0.59
C LEU A 52 13.22 28.47 -0.24
N ARG A 53 12.59 27.53 0.40
CA ARG A 53 11.93 26.39 -0.25
C ARG A 53 10.45 26.39 0.10
N ALA A 54 9.63 26.27 -0.91
CA ALA A 54 8.21 26.02 -0.75
C ALA A 54 7.84 24.75 -1.53
N ALA A 55 7.04 23.93 -0.92
CA ALA A 55 6.58 22.68 -1.53
C ALA A 55 5.15 22.36 -1.11
N SER A 56 4.44 21.65 -1.97
CA SER A 56 3.11 21.12 -1.68
C SER A 56 3.02 19.63 -1.96
N ARG A 57 2.11 18.98 -1.25
CA ARG A 57 1.71 17.59 -1.46
C ARG A 57 0.25 17.41 -1.12
N LEU A 58 -0.47 16.71 -1.98
CA LEU A 58 -1.84 16.26 -1.73
C LEU A 58 -1.85 14.74 -1.69
N ARG A 59 -2.50 14.18 -0.69
CA ARG A 59 -2.85 12.76 -0.61
C ARG A 59 -4.34 12.64 -0.43
N THR A 60 -4.99 11.81 -1.23
CA THR A 60 -6.44 11.62 -1.18
C THR A 60 -6.76 10.14 -1.23
N GLN A 61 -7.54 9.68 -0.26
CA GLN A 61 -8.09 8.33 -0.21
C GLN A 61 -9.58 8.38 -0.52
N ILE A 62 -10.02 7.45 -1.35
CA ILE A 62 -11.42 7.20 -1.67
C ILE A 62 -11.72 5.76 -1.24
N ASP A 63 -12.62 5.62 -0.29
CA ASP A 63 -13.19 4.34 0.12
C ASP A 63 -14.52 4.14 -0.60
N VAL A 64 -14.65 3.04 -1.33
CA VAL A 64 -15.86 2.63 -2.03
C VAL A 64 -16.47 1.47 -1.23
N ILE A 65 -17.51 1.74 -0.46
CA ILE A 65 -18.11 0.77 0.47
C ILE A 65 -19.33 0.18 -0.21
N ALA A 66 -19.18 -1.05 -0.71
CA ALA A 66 -20.25 -1.78 -1.40
C ALA A 66 -21.18 -2.51 -0.40
N SER A 67 -20.64 -2.94 0.75
CA SER A 67 -21.37 -3.57 1.85
C SER A 67 -20.51 -3.52 3.13
N GLU A 68 -21.05 -4.01 4.25
CA GLU A 68 -20.29 -4.17 5.50
C GLU A 68 -19.08 -5.09 5.33
N SER A 69 -19.17 -6.03 4.39
CA SER A 69 -18.10 -7.02 4.15
C SER A 69 -17.20 -6.71 2.95
N LEU A 70 -17.53 -5.72 2.10
CA LEU A 70 -16.79 -5.44 0.87
C LEU A 70 -16.51 -3.95 0.70
N LYS A 71 -15.22 -3.62 0.65
CA LYS A 71 -14.74 -2.25 0.47
C LYS A 71 -13.58 -2.20 -0.52
N GLY A 72 -13.66 -1.29 -1.50
CA GLY A 72 -12.53 -0.89 -2.33
C GLY A 72 -11.84 0.33 -1.75
N VAL A 73 -10.53 0.43 -1.92
CA VAL A 73 -9.73 1.59 -1.49
C VAL A 73 -8.85 2.03 -2.65
N MET A 74 -8.91 3.32 -2.96
CA MET A 74 -7.99 3.99 -3.88
C MET A 74 -7.30 5.12 -3.14
N PHE A 75 -5.98 5.19 -3.25
CA PHE A 75 -5.18 6.23 -2.63
C PHE A 75 -4.25 6.88 -3.64
N PHE A 76 -4.44 8.17 -3.80
CA PHE A 76 -3.73 9.00 -4.78
C PHE A 76 -2.75 9.93 -4.07
N GLU A 77 -1.64 10.21 -4.74
CA GLU A 77 -0.68 11.21 -4.31
C GLU A 77 -0.29 12.12 -5.46
N ILE A 78 -0.43 13.42 -5.25
CA ILE A 78 0.26 14.45 -6.01
C ILE A 78 1.39 14.93 -5.10
N GLY A 79 2.61 14.50 -5.37
CA GLY A 79 3.65 14.56 -4.37
C GLY A 79 4.80 15.47 -4.69
N HIS A 80 5.30 16.09 -3.61
CA HIS A 80 6.48 16.93 -3.51
C HIS A 80 6.71 17.87 -4.70
N GLN A 81 5.69 18.71 -4.98
CA GLN A 81 5.84 19.80 -5.94
C GLN A 81 6.62 20.93 -5.28
N ASN A 82 7.93 21.01 -5.53
CA ASN A 82 8.71 22.18 -5.12
C ASN A 82 8.36 23.36 -6.03
N TRP A 83 7.87 24.43 -5.44
CA TRP A 83 7.43 25.62 -6.19
C TRP A 83 8.59 26.22 -6.97
N GLY A 84 8.30 26.59 -8.21
CA GLY A 84 9.29 27.11 -9.15
C GLY A 84 10.08 26.05 -9.92
N LYS A 85 9.86 24.74 -9.67
CA LYS A 85 10.50 23.67 -10.43
C LYS A 85 9.59 23.14 -11.55
N ALA A 86 10.01 23.36 -12.79
CA ALA A 86 9.28 22.92 -13.99
C ALA A 86 9.13 21.39 -14.04
N ALA A 87 10.18 20.63 -13.73
CA ALA A 87 10.16 19.17 -13.73
C ALA A 87 9.18 18.55 -12.70
N GLU A 88 8.72 19.35 -11.74
CA GLU A 88 7.74 18.96 -10.75
C GLU A 88 6.35 19.56 -11.00
N GLY A 89 6.16 20.20 -12.17
CA GLY A 89 4.91 20.81 -12.56
C GLY A 89 4.48 22.00 -11.70
N ALA A 90 5.44 22.70 -11.08
CA ALA A 90 5.18 23.77 -10.13
C ALA A 90 5.88 25.09 -10.47
N ALA A 91 6.35 25.27 -11.69
CA ALA A 91 6.84 26.53 -12.24
C ALA A 91 5.76 27.21 -13.07
N LEU A 92 5.96 28.50 -13.33
CA LEU A 92 5.08 29.26 -14.18
C LEU A 92 5.05 28.69 -15.62
N GLY A 93 3.86 28.44 -16.15
CA GLY A 93 3.67 27.93 -17.51
C GLY A 93 3.92 26.43 -17.68
N THR A 94 3.90 25.64 -16.59
CA THR A 94 4.00 24.18 -16.66
C THR A 94 2.62 23.50 -16.57
N ASP A 95 2.51 22.29 -17.16
CA ASP A 95 1.25 21.54 -17.25
C ASP A 95 0.85 20.83 -15.93
N GLY A 96 1.56 21.07 -14.84
CA GLY A 96 1.28 20.45 -13.54
C GLY A 96 2.06 19.16 -13.30
N LYS A 97 1.49 18.26 -12.48
CA LYS A 97 2.12 17.01 -12.03
C LYS A 97 1.17 15.84 -12.23
N GLU A 98 1.73 14.71 -12.60
CA GLU A 98 0.99 13.45 -12.66
C GLU A 98 0.45 13.02 -11.29
N ILE A 99 -0.72 12.41 -11.28
CA ILE A 99 -1.30 11.78 -10.11
C ILE A 99 -0.74 10.35 -10.01
N LYS A 100 -0.13 10.03 -8.88
CA LYS A 100 0.35 8.68 -8.59
C LYS A 100 -0.71 7.90 -7.81
N VAL A 101 -1.00 6.70 -8.26
CA VAL A 101 -1.79 5.74 -7.47
C VAL A 101 -0.84 5.02 -6.52
N ARG A 102 -1.03 5.19 -5.21
CA ARG A 102 -0.24 4.51 -4.19
C ARG A 102 -0.88 3.22 -3.74
N TYR A 103 -2.21 3.24 -3.54
CA TYR A 103 -2.97 2.04 -3.18
C TYR A 103 -4.14 1.86 -4.13
N SER A 104 -4.42 0.61 -4.45
CA SER A 104 -5.62 0.18 -5.15
C SER A 104 -5.89 -1.26 -4.75
N TYR A 105 -6.73 -1.45 -3.73
CA TYR A 105 -7.02 -2.77 -3.19
C TYR A 105 -8.48 -2.92 -2.79
N VAL A 106 -8.89 -4.18 -2.62
CA VAL A 106 -10.20 -4.57 -2.10
C VAL A 106 -9.99 -5.27 -0.76
N ASP A 107 -10.77 -4.87 0.25
CA ASP A 107 -10.95 -5.56 1.52
C ASP A 107 -12.25 -6.35 1.47
N TRP A 108 -12.17 -7.63 1.73
CA TRP A 108 -13.31 -8.53 1.86
C TRP A 108 -13.27 -9.24 3.20
N ILE A 109 -14.30 -9.03 4.01
CA ILE A 109 -14.53 -9.76 5.26
C ILE A 109 -15.33 -11.01 4.90
N ILE A 110 -14.79 -12.18 5.21
CA ILE A 110 -15.48 -13.45 4.92
C ILE A 110 -16.73 -13.51 5.83
N PRO A 111 -17.94 -13.62 5.25
CA PRO A 111 -19.18 -13.62 6.03
C PRO A 111 -19.16 -14.67 7.14
N GLN A 112 -19.71 -14.30 8.31
CA GLN A 112 -19.78 -15.13 9.53
C GLN A 112 -18.42 -15.49 10.13
N THR A 113 -17.35 -14.75 9.79
CA THR A 113 -16.01 -14.93 10.36
C THR A 113 -15.39 -13.59 10.68
N ASP A 114 -14.29 -13.58 11.45
CA ASP A 114 -13.44 -12.41 11.67
C ASP A 114 -12.28 -12.35 10.66
N ALA A 115 -12.31 -13.21 9.66
CA ALA A 115 -11.27 -13.27 8.64
C ALA A 115 -11.49 -12.21 7.56
N LYS A 116 -10.43 -11.48 7.24
CA LYS A 116 -10.38 -10.48 6.19
C LYS A 116 -9.32 -10.83 5.16
N VAL A 117 -9.69 -10.73 3.90
CA VAL A 117 -8.79 -10.84 2.76
C VAL A 117 -8.65 -9.48 2.11
N ARG A 118 -7.42 -9.02 1.97
CA ARG A 118 -7.06 -7.83 1.22
C ARG A 118 -6.28 -8.22 -0.02
N MET A 119 -6.66 -7.70 -1.19
CA MET A 119 -6.00 -7.97 -2.46
C MET A 119 -5.78 -6.69 -3.25
N GLY A 120 -4.60 -6.56 -3.83
CA GLY A 120 -4.21 -5.45 -4.71
C GLY A 120 -2.97 -4.72 -4.26
N LEU A 121 -2.77 -3.52 -4.80
CA LEU A 121 -1.66 -2.64 -4.43
C LEU A 121 -1.96 -2.03 -3.05
N GLN A 122 -1.17 -2.40 -2.05
CA GLN A 122 -1.42 -2.11 -0.65
C GLN A 122 -0.11 -1.80 0.10
N PRO A 123 -0.16 -1.12 1.26
CA PRO A 123 1.02 -0.91 2.07
C PRO A 123 1.42 -2.19 2.82
N TYR A 124 2.71 -2.46 2.84
CA TYR A 124 3.34 -3.50 3.66
C TYR A 124 4.34 -2.84 4.61
N VAL A 125 4.09 -2.94 5.90
CA VAL A 125 4.96 -2.39 6.93
C VAL A 125 5.19 -3.43 8.00
N GLN A 126 6.44 -3.86 8.16
CA GLN A 126 6.78 -4.79 9.23
C GLN A 126 6.83 -4.07 10.59
N PRO A 127 6.53 -4.77 11.68
CA PRO A 127 6.59 -4.18 13.01
C PRO A 127 7.96 -3.60 13.33
N THR A 128 7.95 -2.43 13.97
CA THR A 128 9.15 -1.74 14.44
C THR A 128 8.89 -1.11 15.79
N PHE A 129 9.93 -0.97 16.59
CA PHE A 129 9.87 -0.24 17.86
C PHE A 129 10.27 1.23 17.73
N THR A 130 10.74 1.66 16.56
CA THR A 130 11.27 3.02 16.35
C THR A 130 10.19 4.07 16.13
N GLY A 131 8.95 3.66 15.81
CA GLY A 131 7.86 4.57 15.46
C GLY A 131 8.02 5.30 14.12
N ILE A 132 9.07 5.03 13.38
CA ILE A 132 9.42 5.67 12.10
C ILE A 132 9.53 4.58 11.04
N GLY A 133 8.42 4.06 10.54
CA GLY A 133 8.47 2.99 9.54
C GLY A 133 9.35 1.78 9.89
N SER A 134 9.33 0.75 9.11
CA SER A 134 10.18 -0.42 9.34
C SER A 134 11.44 -0.35 8.47
N PRO A 135 12.65 -0.53 9.04
CA PRO A 135 13.86 -0.60 8.24
C PRO A 135 13.98 -1.88 7.41
N ILE A 136 13.11 -2.86 7.67
CA ILE A 136 13.12 -4.14 6.95
C ILE A 136 12.18 -4.10 5.75
N LEU A 137 10.92 -3.68 5.97
CA LEU A 137 9.93 -3.53 4.91
C LEU A 137 8.97 -2.41 5.30
N ASP A 138 8.97 -1.34 4.51
CA ASP A 138 8.02 -0.23 4.54
C ASP A 138 7.82 0.24 3.10
N ALA A 139 6.96 -0.45 2.37
CA ALA A 139 6.75 -0.23 0.94
C ALA A 139 5.30 -0.49 0.53
N ASP A 140 4.94 0.08 -0.61
CA ASP A 140 3.69 -0.22 -1.28
C ASP A 140 3.95 -1.33 -2.31
N GLY A 141 3.10 -2.35 -2.34
CA GLY A 141 3.28 -3.47 -3.27
C GLY A 141 1.97 -4.20 -3.57
N ALA A 142 1.97 -4.98 -4.64
CA ALA A 142 0.83 -5.79 -5.04
C ALA A 142 0.89 -7.17 -4.41
N GLY A 143 -0.22 -7.61 -3.82
CA GLY A 143 -0.28 -8.91 -3.19
C GLY A 143 -1.59 -9.20 -2.48
N ILE A 144 -1.55 -10.20 -1.62
CA ILE A 144 -2.71 -10.68 -0.84
C ILE A 144 -2.32 -10.72 0.64
N THR A 145 -3.17 -10.17 1.49
CA THR A 145 -3.05 -10.27 2.93
C THR A 145 -4.30 -10.93 3.49
N ILE A 146 -4.13 -11.96 4.29
CA ILE A 146 -5.22 -12.62 5.03
C ILE A 146 -4.98 -12.33 6.50
N SER A 147 -5.96 -11.78 7.19
CA SER A 147 -5.89 -11.49 8.62
C SER A 147 -7.10 -12.07 9.35
N ASN A 148 -6.90 -12.47 10.58
CA ASN A 148 -7.97 -12.96 11.45
C ASN A 148 -7.76 -12.50 12.88
N GLN A 149 -8.85 -12.11 13.54
CA GLN A 149 -8.89 -11.84 14.97
C GLN A 149 -9.33 -13.12 15.68
N PHE A 150 -8.48 -13.68 16.55
CA PHE A 150 -8.77 -14.91 17.28
C PHE A 150 -9.40 -14.63 18.64
N THR A 151 -8.94 -13.60 19.30
CA THR A 151 -9.47 -13.10 20.58
C THR A 151 -9.36 -11.58 20.59
N GLU A 152 -9.93 -10.91 21.57
CA GLU A 152 -9.80 -9.46 21.74
C GLU A 152 -8.33 -9.00 21.76
N ASN A 153 -7.42 -9.87 22.22
CA ASN A 153 -6.02 -9.55 22.45
C ASN A 153 -5.06 -10.20 21.44
N VAL A 154 -5.53 -11.10 20.58
CA VAL A 154 -4.66 -11.87 19.67
C VAL A 154 -5.21 -11.86 18.26
N SER A 155 -4.41 -11.44 17.32
CA SER A 155 -4.69 -11.54 15.89
C SER A 155 -3.50 -12.09 15.12
N ALA A 156 -3.71 -12.51 13.88
CA ALA A 156 -2.62 -12.83 12.97
C ALA A 156 -2.91 -12.33 11.57
N SER A 157 -1.85 -12.07 10.84
CA SER A 157 -1.89 -11.74 9.41
C SER A 157 -0.84 -12.54 8.68
N LEU A 158 -1.22 -13.13 7.55
CA LEU A 158 -0.33 -13.75 6.59
C LEU A 158 -0.39 -12.93 5.31
N PHE A 159 0.75 -12.62 4.71
CA PHE A 159 0.78 -11.92 3.43
C PHE A 159 1.68 -12.62 2.42
N TRP A 160 1.31 -12.46 1.16
CA TRP A 160 2.14 -12.69 -0.01
C TRP A 160 2.23 -11.38 -0.80
N LEU A 161 3.42 -10.97 -1.14
CA LEU A 161 3.75 -9.76 -1.90
C LEU A 161 4.62 -10.15 -3.09
N ARG A 162 4.19 -9.79 -4.31
CA ARG A 162 5.04 -9.83 -5.50
C ARG A 162 5.90 -8.56 -5.51
N ALA A 163 7.18 -8.71 -5.23
CA ALA A 163 8.12 -7.58 -5.18
C ALA A 163 8.59 -7.19 -6.58
N GLU A 164 8.84 -8.19 -7.43
CA GLU A 164 9.33 -8.00 -8.81
C GLU A 164 8.82 -9.10 -9.73
N ASN A 165 8.64 -8.79 -10.99
CA ASN A 165 8.21 -9.73 -12.00
C ASN A 165 8.72 -9.25 -13.38
N ASP A 166 9.94 -9.66 -13.73
CA ASP A 166 10.62 -9.32 -14.98
C ASP A 166 10.17 -10.18 -16.17
N ASN A 167 9.01 -10.82 -16.08
CA ASN A 167 8.43 -11.51 -17.22
C ASN A 167 8.11 -10.50 -18.34
N ASP A 168 9.11 -10.13 -19.12
CA ASP A 168 8.95 -9.40 -20.36
C ASP A 168 8.26 -10.32 -21.39
N PRO A 169 7.04 -10.01 -21.83
CA PRO A 169 6.33 -10.82 -22.81
C PRO A 169 7.02 -10.83 -24.18
N GLU A 170 7.99 -9.96 -24.43
CA GLU A 170 8.79 -9.91 -25.66
C GLU A 170 10.05 -10.79 -25.60
N MET A 171 10.47 -11.24 -24.43
CA MET A 171 11.58 -12.19 -24.30
C MET A 171 11.09 -13.61 -24.57
N THR A 172 11.63 -14.21 -25.61
CA THR A 172 11.31 -15.56 -26.10
C THR A 172 11.81 -16.72 -25.22
N LYS A 173 12.30 -16.45 -24.02
CA LYS A 173 12.62 -17.44 -23.00
C LYS A 173 11.76 -17.22 -21.80
N HIS A 174 10.67 -17.98 -21.72
CA HIS A 174 9.82 -18.08 -20.54
C HIS A 174 10.56 -18.85 -19.44
N ASP A 175 11.49 -18.24 -18.77
CA ASP A 175 11.93 -18.72 -17.49
C ASP A 175 10.99 -18.14 -16.43
N ALA A 176 10.09 -18.99 -15.91
CA ALA A 176 9.13 -18.65 -14.86
C ALA A 176 9.82 -18.33 -13.50
N HIS A 177 11.10 -17.99 -13.54
CA HIS A 177 11.99 -17.89 -12.40
C HIS A 177 12.47 -16.48 -12.09
N ASP A 178 12.07 -15.48 -12.87
CA ASP A 178 12.54 -14.09 -12.69
C ASP A 178 11.66 -13.25 -11.74
N ALA A 179 10.86 -13.90 -10.91
CA ALA A 179 10.01 -13.24 -9.97
C ALA A 179 10.60 -13.25 -8.56
N MET A 180 10.46 -12.13 -7.86
CA MET A 180 10.76 -12.03 -6.43
C MET A 180 9.45 -11.93 -5.64
N ASP A 181 9.23 -12.88 -4.75
CA ASP A 181 8.06 -12.93 -3.88
C ASP A 181 8.48 -12.89 -2.40
N PHE A 182 7.73 -12.14 -1.59
CA PHE A 182 7.84 -12.21 -0.14
C PHE A 182 6.59 -12.85 0.46
N ILE A 183 6.81 -13.71 1.44
CA ILE A 183 5.75 -14.27 2.28
C ILE A 183 6.10 -13.93 3.73
N GLY A 184 5.13 -13.41 4.48
CA GLY A 184 5.37 -13.05 5.86
C GLY A 184 4.15 -13.28 6.75
N VAL A 185 4.43 -13.42 8.02
CA VAL A 185 3.43 -13.58 9.08
C VAL A 185 3.69 -12.58 10.20
N THR A 186 2.63 -12.05 10.76
CA THR A 186 2.67 -11.11 11.88
C THR A 186 1.59 -11.51 12.88
N VAL A 187 1.93 -11.59 14.17
CA VAL A 187 1.00 -12.01 15.24
C VAL A 187 1.00 -10.97 16.37
N PRO A 188 0.21 -9.89 16.24
CA PRO A 188 0.04 -8.94 17.33
C PRO A 188 -0.69 -9.57 18.53
N MET A 189 -0.11 -9.38 19.71
CA MET A 189 -0.68 -9.84 20.99
C MET A 189 -0.58 -8.73 22.03
N THR A 190 -1.61 -8.57 22.86
CA THR A 190 -1.63 -7.59 23.94
C THR A 190 -1.99 -8.29 25.26
N PHE A 191 -1.13 -8.19 26.26
CA PHE A 191 -1.34 -8.77 27.59
C PHE A 191 -0.97 -7.73 28.66
N ASP A 192 -1.89 -7.46 29.58
CA ASP A 192 -1.67 -6.54 30.71
C ASP A 192 -1.05 -5.17 30.30
N GLY A 193 -1.48 -4.65 29.13
CA GLY A 193 -0.97 -3.39 28.61
C GLY A 193 0.38 -3.50 27.86
N VAL A 194 0.99 -4.68 27.80
CA VAL A 194 2.19 -4.94 27.00
C VAL A 194 1.79 -5.47 25.63
N LYS A 195 2.23 -4.79 24.58
CA LYS A 195 2.03 -5.25 23.19
C LYS A 195 3.29 -5.94 22.67
N VAL A 196 3.14 -7.18 22.25
CA VAL A 196 4.19 -7.98 21.62
C VAL A 196 3.72 -8.35 20.22
N THR A 197 4.58 -8.19 19.24
CA THR A 197 4.24 -8.48 17.84
C THR A 197 5.34 -9.31 17.19
N PRO A 198 5.40 -10.64 17.45
CA PRO A 198 6.30 -11.51 16.72
C PRO A 198 5.92 -11.53 15.24
N TRP A 199 6.92 -11.59 14.40
CA TRP A 199 6.76 -11.66 12.96
C TRP A 199 7.92 -12.41 12.31
N GLY A 200 7.68 -12.89 11.09
CA GLY A 200 8.68 -13.51 10.25
C GLY A 200 8.38 -13.24 8.79
N MET A 201 9.41 -13.22 7.97
CA MET A 201 9.29 -13.04 6.53
C MET A 201 10.39 -13.83 5.81
N GLY A 202 10.03 -14.45 4.68
CA GLY A 202 10.94 -15.11 3.77
C GLY A 202 10.77 -14.57 2.35
N GLY A 203 11.86 -14.56 1.59
CA GLY A 203 11.87 -14.22 0.17
C GLY A 203 12.06 -15.47 -0.69
N ILE A 204 11.33 -15.56 -1.79
CA ILE A 204 11.53 -16.52 -2.87
C ILE A 204 12.06 -15.71 -4.04
N ILE A 205 13.30 -15.93 -4.39
CA ILE A 205 13.99 -15.21 -5.45
C ILE A 205 14.17 -16.16 -6.63
N GLY A 206 13.78 -15.72 -7.82
CA GLY A 206 13.99 -16.44 -9.05
C GLY A 206 15.47 -16.56 -9.40
N HIS A 207 15.80 -17.43 -10.36
CA HIS A 207 17.19 -17.81 -10.66
C HIS A 207 18.00 -16.70 -11.33
N ASP A 208 17.33 -15.72 -11.98
CA ASP A 208 17.98 -14.65 -12.78
C ASP A 208 17.61 -13.23 -12.29
N SER A 209 17.15 -13.08 -11.05
CA SER A 209 16.82 -11.80 -10.40
C SER A 209 17.94 -11.28 -9.51
#